data_c25c5b11cb8983fcd85d9ef03cc0a223
#
_entry.id   c25c5b11cb8983fcd85d9ef03cc0a223
#
_cell.length_a   1.000
_cell.length_b   1.000
_cell.length_c   1.000
_cell.angle_alpha   90.00
_cell.angle_beta   90.00
_cell.angle_gamma   90.00
#
_symmetry.space_group_name_H-M   'P 1'
#
loop_
_entity.id
_entity.type
_entity.pdbx_description
1 polymer ?
#
loop_
_entity_poly.entity_id
_entity_poly.type
_entity_poly.pdbx_seq_one_letter_code
_entity_poly.pdbx_strand_id
1 'polypeptide(L)'
;FELSDEEIVAIYALFEEVFGQKRDVATFRENYSNTPLGYSYHSVLLNEEGDTVGFHSCMPFYYQRGNERFMVALGIDSMVKKAYRDYFSFHDMIVQCQKRLKEDGCVLRIGFPNDNSYPILKKGLKHRDVGKLSTYCMIRNIGAVKRRLAFLNIFSRIFSRAQYACSFLSIGHRPYSFKYHKERESFDKVRYRWFGGDYRKVSRKGSQFVYKLERYNEVETAFLLEVWPLSRSAFEEAVRYIYKKERKGIDMIIYVGNLPFTPIGLFSVPHRLEPKHFNFTCKPLVKDFFDDSLYDIRNWEVNLSNYDLL
;
A
#
# COMPACT_ATOMS: atom_id res chain seq x y z
N PHE A 1 -24.13 5.03 -7.84
CA PHE A 1 -24.70 3.75 -7.38
C PHE A 1 -24.23 3.55 -5.93
N GLU A 2 -25.13 3.72 -4.99
CA GLU A 2 -24.85 3.42 -3.59
C GLU A 2 -25.33 2.00 -3.29
N LEU A 3 -24.49 1.24 -2.62
CA LEU A 3 -24.86 -0.07 -2.10
C LEU A 3 -25.82 0.12 -0.92
N SER A 4 -26.87 -0.67 -0.87
CA SER A 4 -27.78 -0.75 0.28
C SER A 4 -27.10 -1.41 1.48
N ASP A 5 -27.67 -1.25 2.66
CA ASP A 5 -27.13 -1.91 3.86
C ASP A 5 -27.23 -3.44 3.75
N GLU A 6 -28.25 -3.97 3.10
CA GLU A 6 -28.42 -5.40 2.84
C GLU A 6 -27.32 -5.93 1.91
N GLU A 7 -26.98 -5.19 0.83
CA GLU A 7 -25.88 -5.56 -0.06
C GLU A 7 -24.53 -5.53 0.67
N ILE A 8 -24.30 -4.52 1.52
CA ILE A 8 -23.09 -4.42 2.34
C ILE A 8 -22.99 -5.59 3.32
N VAL A 9 -24.09 -5.96 3.97
CA VAL A 9 -24.14 -7.13 4.88
C VAL A 9 -23.78 -8.41 4.12
N ALA A 10 -24.33 -8.62 2.92
CA ALA A 10 -24.02 -9.77 2.08
C ALA A 10 -22.52 -9.80 1.65
N ILE A 11 -21.97 -8.65 1.28
CA ILE A 11 -20.54 -8.51 0.95
C ILE A 11 -19.67 -8.84 2.17
N TYR A 12 -20.06 -8.43 3.36
CA TYR A 12 -19.27 -8.72 4.57
C TYR A 12 -19.44 -10.15 5.08
N ALA A 13 -20.58 -10.78 4.85
CA ALA A 13 -20.71 -12.23 5.05
C ALA A 13 -19.74 -13.00 4.14
N LEU A 14 -19.63 -12.57 2.86
CA LEU A 14 -18.63 -13.12 1.95
C LEU A 14 -17.20 -12.83 2.42
N PHE A 15 -16.93 -11.63 2.95
CA PHE A 15 -15.61 -11.25 3.47
C PHE A 15 -15.21 -12.14 4.67
N GLU A 16 -16.12 -12.39 5.59
CA GLU A 16 -15.91 -13.29 6.73
C GLU A 16 -15.63 -14.73 6.25
N GLU A 17 -16.39 -15.23 5.28
CA GLU A 17 -16.20 -16.57 4.71
C GLU A 17 -14.81 -16.72 4.03
N VAL A 18 -14.36 -15.68 3.31
CA VAL A 18 -13.12 -15.74 2.53
C VAL A 18 -11.88 -15.45 3.36
N PHE A 19 -11.95 -14.50 4.28
CA PHE A 19 -10.78 -13.99 5.03
C PHE A 19 -10.83 -14.28 6.53
N GLY A 20 -11.95 -14.83 7.06
CA GLY A 20 -12.09 -15.14 8.49
C GLY A 20 -12.19 -13.93 9.41
N GLN A 21 -12.49 -12.74 8.87
CA GLN A 21 -12.57 -11.49 9.63
C GLN A 21 -13.99 -10.91 9.56
N LYS A 22 -14.54 -10.58 10.71
CA LYS A 22 -15.84 -9.86 10.78
C LYS A 22 -15.63 -8.37 10.60
N ARG A 23 -16.53 -7.77 9.81
CA ARG A 23 -16.65 -6.32 9.65
C ARG A 23 -18.14 -5.95 9.71
N ASP A 24 -18.45 -4.70 9.98
CA ASP A 24 -19.79 -4.16 10.00
C ASP A 24 -20.02 -3.11 8.91
N VAL A 25 -21.29 -2.74 8.70
CA VAL A 25 -21.70 -1.77 7.68
C VAL A 25 -21.00 -0.42 7.87
N ALA A 26 -20.81 0.03 9.12
CA ALA A 26 -20.15 1.30 9.41
C ALA A 26 -18.69 1.26 8.95
N THR A 27 -17.97 0.16 9.23
CA THR A 27 -16.58 -0.08 8.74
C THR A 27 -16.52 -0.08 7.21
N PHE A 28 -17.51 -0.67 6.52
CA PHE A 28 -17.57 -0.62 5.06
C PHE A 28 -17.67 0.82 4.56
N ARG A 29 -18.64 1.55 5.05
CA ARG A 29 -18.87 2.94 4.65
C ARG A 29 -17.66 3.81 4.95
N GLU A 30 -17.04 3.64 6.13
CA GLU A 30 -15.80 4.34 6.45
C GLU A 30 -14.68 4.03 5.46
N ASN A 31 -14.43 2.76 5.17
CA ASN A 31 -13.34 2.34 4.30
C ASN A 31 -13.50 2.78 2.84
N TYR A 32 -14.72 2.75 2.30
CA TYR A 32 -14.95 2.98 0.87
C TYR A 32 -15.51 4.38 0.54
N SER A 33 -16.03 5.12 1.51
CA SER A 33 -16.48 6.50 1.33
C SER A 33 -15.42 7.52 1.74
N ASN A 34 -14.55 7.18 2.71
CA ASN A 34 -13.45 8.04 3.15
C ASN A 34 -12.20 7.89 2.25
N THR A 35 -12.39 7.67 0.97
CA THR A 35 -11.32 7.63 -0.02
C THR A 35 -10.88 9.03 -0.43
N PRO A 36 -9.74 9.20 -1.12
CA PRO A 36 -9.28 10.52 -1.56
C PRO A 36 -10.30 11.32 -2.39
N LEU A 37 -11.18 10.65 -3.13
CA LEU A 37 -12.23 11.31 -3.92
C LEU A 37 -13.62 11.22 -3.29
N GLY A 38 -13.76 10.60 -2.11
CA GLY A 38 -15.03 10.46 -1.41
C GLY A 38 -15.93 9.32 -1.93
N TYR A 39 -15.45 8.50 -2.86
CA TYR A 39 -16.17 7.36 -3.41
C TYR A 39 -15.24 6.24 -3.88
N SER A 40 -15.81 5.05 -4.10
CA SER A 40 -15.13 3.88 -4.66
C SER A 40 -16.02 3.21 -5.69
N TYR A 41 -15.40 2.42 -6.57
CA TYR A 41 -16.11 1.60 -7.55
C TYR A 41 -16.21 0.18 -7.06
N HIS A 42 -17.39 -0.42 -7.21
CA HIS A 42 -17.65 -1.78 -6.78
C HIS A 42 -18.21 -2.62 -7.92
N SER A 43 -17.85 -3.89 -7.93
CA SER A 43 -18.49 -4.92 -8.75
C SER A 43 -18.87 -6.07 -7.84
N VAL A 44 -20.14 -6.48 -7.91
CA VAL A 44 -20.69 -7.60 -7.15
C VAL A 44 -21.04 -8.70 -8.13
N LEU A 45 -20.63 -9.92 -7.82
CA LEU A 45 -21.01 -11.12 -8.57
C LEU A 45 -22.13 -11.81 -7.79
N LEU A 46 -23.26 -12.02 -8.46
CA LEU A 46 -24.41 -12.75 -7.92
C LEU A 46 -24.49 -14.12 -8.59
N ASN A 47 -24.96 -15.15 -7.86
CA ASN A 47 -25.35 -16.43 -8.42
C ASN A 47 -26.78 -16.37 -9.04
N GLU A 48 -27.29 -17.49 -9.52
CA GLU A 48 -28.61 -17.59 -10.12
C GLU A 48 -29.74 -17.32 -9.11
N GLU A 49 -29.50 -17.59 -7.84
CA GLU A 49 -30.40 -17.35 -6.72
C GLU A 49 -30.37 -15.89 -6.22
N GLY A 50 -29.44 -15.08 -6.72
CA GLY A 50 -29.26 -13.68 -6.32
C GLY A 50 -28.34 -13.47 -5.11
N ASP A 51 -27.66 -14.52 -4.64
CA ASP A 51 -26.71 -14.41 -3.53
C ASP A 51 -25.38 -13.78 -3.97
N THR A 52 -24.79 -12.99 -3.12
CA THR A 52 -23.45 -12.42 -3.33
C THR A 52 -22.38 -13.50 -3.20
N VAL A 53 -21.71 -13.80 -4.32
CA VAL A 53 -20.65 -14.82 -4.42
C VAL A 53 -19.28 -14.27 -4.78
N GLY A 54 -19.22 -12.98 -5.19
CA GLY A 54 -17.96 -12.29 -5.44
C GLY A 54 -18.08 -10.78 -5.26
N PHE A 55 -16.94 -10.16 -4.94
CA PHE A 55 -16.82 -8.72 -4.77
C PHE A 55 -15.44 -8.25 -5.20
N HIS A 56 -15.40 -7.10 -5.85
CA HIS A 56 -14.19 -6.37 -6.19
C HIS A 56 -14.40 -4.88 -6.04
N SER A 57 -13.41 -4.19 -5.51
CA SER A 57 -13.45 -2.73 -5.40
C SER A 57 -12.24 -2.08 -6.05
N CYS A 58 -12.43 -0.84 -6.50
CA CYS A 58 -11.39 0.03 -6.95
C CYS A 58 -11.50 1.39 -6.27
N MET A 59 -10.40 1.86 -5.71
CA MET A 59 -10.31 3.18 -5.10
C MET A 59 -9.65 4.16 -6.07
N PRO A 60 -10.37 5.22 -6.51
CA PRO A 60 -9.81 6.24 -7.38
C PRO A 60 -9.05 7.30 -6.58
N PHE A 61 -8.00 7.84 -7.19
CA PHE A 61 -7.23 8.97 -6.69
C PHE A 61 -6.41 9.60 -7.82
N TYR A 62 -5.76 10.73 -7.55
CA TYR A 62 -5.01 11.42 -8.58
C TYR A 62 -3.50 11.24 -8.44
N TYR A 63 -2.88 11.09 -9.61
CA TYR A 63 -1.45 11.24 -9.85
C TYR A 63 -1.16 12.43 -10.75
N GLN A 64 0.08 12.85 -10.75
CA GLN A 64 0.59 13.91 -11.61
C GLN A 64 1.81 13.42 -12.39
N ARG A 65 1.93 13.90 -13.63
CA ARG A 65 3.09 13.77 -14.51
C ARG A 65 3.46 15.18 -15.01
N GLY A 66 4.48 15.77 -14.41
CA GLY A 66 4.73 17.22 -14.60
C GLY A 66 3.52 18.03 -14.12
N ASN A 67 2.90 18.79 -15.03
CA ASN A 67 1.69 19.58 -14.75
C ASN A 67 0.38 18.84 -15.10
N GLU A 68 0.48 17.64 -15.66
CA GLU A 68 -0.68 16.87 -16.06
C GLU A 68 -1.20 16.04 -14.89
N ARG A 69 -2.45 16.27 -14.52
CA ARG A 69 -3.20 15.55 -13.50
C ARG A 69 -4.04 14.48 -14.16
N PHE A 70 -4.02 13.26 -13.63
CA PHE A 70 -4.81 12.16 -14.17
C PHE A 70 -5.32 11.22 -13.07
N MET A 71 -6.49 10.63 -13.30
CA MET A 71 -7.11 9.69 -12.37
C MET A 71 -6.51 8.29 -12.53
N VAL A 72 -6.18 7.70 -11.39
CA VAL A 72 -5.67 6.33 -11.22
C VAL A 72 -6.61 5.59 -10.30
N ALA A 73 -6.83 4.30 -10.51
CA ALA A 73 -7.60 3.45 -9.60
C ALA A 73 -6.76 2.30 -9.06
N LEU A 74 -6.76 2.15 -7.74
CA LEU A 74 -6.18 1.01 -7.04
C LEU A 74 -7.23 -0.10 -6.91
N GLY A 75 -6.94 -1.31 -7.42
CA GLY A 75 -7.77 -2.49 -7.18
C GLY A 75 -7.55 -3.05 -5.79
N ILE A 76 -8.62 -3.22 -5.03
CA ILE A 76 -8.64 -3.66 -3.64
C ILE A 76 -9.73 -4.70 -3.40
N ASP A 77 -9.64 -5.43 -2.29
CA ASP A 77 -10.65 -6.34 -1.74
C ASP A 77 -11.32 -7.25 -2.80
N SER A 78 -10.50 -7.92 -3.61
CA SER A 78 -11.01 -8.88 -4.58
C SER A 78 -11.24 -10.23 -3.92
N MET A 79 -12.47 -10.70 -3.89
CA MET A 79 -12.84 -11.99 -3.29
C MET A 79 -13.93 -12.69 -4.10
N VAL A 80 -13.87 -14.02 -4.11
CA VAL A 80 -14.89 -14.89 -4.71
C VAL A 80 -15.06 -16.11 -3.81
N LYS A 81 -16.29 -16.53 -3.56
CA LYS A 81 -16.65 -17.75 -2.80
C LYS A 81 -15.95 -18.94 -3.40
N LYS A 82 -15.42 -19.83 -2.55
CA LYS A 82 -14.59 -20.96 -3.02
C LYS A 82 -15.27 -21.81 -4.10
N ALA A 83 -16.59 -22.04 -3.99
CA ALA A 83 -17.36 -22.83 -4.96
C ALA A 83 -17.50 -22.14 -6.33
N TYR A 84 -17.33 -20.82 -6.40
CA TYR A 84 -17.48 -19.99 -7.61
C TYR A 84 -16.14 -19.45 -8.12
N ARG A 85 -15.02 -19.94 -7.59
CA ARG A 85 -13.67 -19.52 -8.00
C ARG A 85 -13.29 -20.14 -9.33
N ASP A 86 -13.71 -19.51 -10.38
CA ASP A 86 -13.22 -19.77 -11.73
C ASP A 86 -12.57 -18.51 -12.33
N TYR A 87 -11.91 -18.72 -13.45
CA TYR A 87 -11.22 -17.63 -14.14
C TYR A 87 -12.21 -16.57 -14.67
N PHE A 88 -13.35 -17.00 -15.21
CA PHE A 88 -14.30 -16.11 -15.88
C PHE A 88 -15.01 -15.18 -14.87
N SER A 89 -15.51 -15.74 -13.78
CA SER A 89 -16.19 -14.96 -12.72
C SER A 89 -15.31 -13.84 -12.18
N PHE A 90 -14.06 -14.15 -11.87
CA PHE A 90 -13.10 -13.15 -11.38
C PHE A 90 -12.74 -12.13 -12.47
N HIS A 91 -12.52 -12.59 -13.71
CA HIS A 91 -12.19 -11.73 -14.84
C HIS A 91 -13.31 -10.74 -15.13
N ASP A 92 -14.54 -11.21 -15.25
CA ASP A 92 -15.68 -10.39 -15.66
C ASP A 92 -16.02 -9.34 -14.61
N MET A 93 -15.97 -9.70 -13.33
CA MET A 93 -16.13 -8.76 -12.22
C MET A 93 -15.13 -7.58 -12.32
N ILE A 94 -13.87 -7.87 -12.61
CA ILE A 94 -12.85 -6.83 -12.77
C ILE A 94 -13.07 -6.01 -14.05
N VAL A 95 -13.44 -6.66 -15.16
CA VAL A 95 -13.70 -5.98 -16.45
C VAL A 95 -14.86 -5.01 -16.34
N GLN A 96 -15.94 -5.38 -15.66
CA GLN A 96 -17.08 -4.48 -15.42
C GLN A 96 -16.64 -3.24 -14.62
N CYS A 97 -15.87 -3.42 -13.56
CA CYS A 97 -15.31 -2.29 -12.81
C CYS A 97 -14.40 -1.40 -13.67
N GLN A 98 -13.55 -1.99 -14.52
CA GLN A 98 -12.68 -1.23 -15.42
C GLN A 98 -13.45 -0.43 -16.47
N LYS A 99 -14.56 -0.98 -16.98
CA LYS A 99 -15.43 -0.28 -17.94
C LYS A 99 -15.96 1.01 -17.31
N ARG A 100 -16.52 0.93 -16.12
CA ARG A 100 -17.04 2.09 -15.42
C ARG A 100 -15.96 3.11 -15.07
N LEU A 101 -14.80 2.66 -14.57
CA LEU A 101 -13.65 3.52 -14.34
C LEU A 101 -13.24 4.32 -15.57
N LYS A 102 -13.21 3.67 -16.74
CA LYS A 102 -12.85 4.32 -18.00
C LYS A 102 -13.90 5.34 -18.43
N GLU A 103 -15.19 5.04 -18.29
CA GLU A 103 -16.29 5.96 -18.60
C GLU A 103 -16.19 7.23 -17.74
N ASP A 104 -15.77 7.13 -16.50
CA ASP A 104 -15.60 8.24 -15.57
C ASP A 104 -14.21 8.93 -15.67
N GLY A 105 -13.42 8.62 -16.72
CA GLY A 105 -12.16 9.29 -17.03
C GLY A 105 -10.92 8.76 -16.32
N CYS A 106 -10.99 7.60 -15.68
CA CYS A 106 -9.81 6.94 -15.15
C CYS A 106 -8.92 6.42 -16.29
N VAL A 107 -7.66 6.81 -16.30
CA VAL A 107 -6.73 6.45 -17.40
C VAL A 107 -5.81 5.28 -17.05
N LEU A 108 -5.70 4.93 -15.77
CA LEU A 108 -4.76 3.92 -15.30
C LEU A 108 -5.33 3.12 -14.13
N ARG A 109 -5.22 1.82 -14.21
CA ARG A 109 -5.43 0.93 -13.08
C ARG A 109 -4.09 0.44 -12.55
N ILE A 110 -3.92 0.49 -11.24
CA ILE A 110 -2.76 -0.06 -10.53
C ILE A 110 -3.20 -1.16 -9.55
N GLY A 111 -2.26 -1.99 -9.13
CA GLY A 111 -2.52 -3.04 -8.16
C GLY A 111 -1.27 -3.63 -7.56
N PHE A 112 -1.45 -4.20 -6.37
CA PHE A 112 -0.43 -4.96 -5.63
C PHE A 112 -0.93 -6.40 -5.44
N PRO A 113 -0.96 -7.21 -6.52
CA PRO A 113 -1.49 -8.56 -6.46
C PRO A 113 -0.67 -9.45 -5.53
N ASN A 114 -1.38 -10.30 -4.79
CA ASN A 114 -0.79 -11.44 -4.11
C ASN A 114 -0.56 -12.60 -5.10
N ASP A 115 0.07 -13.68 -4.63
CA ASP A 115 0.44 -14.83 -5.47
C ASP A 115 -0.77 -15.47 -6.17
N ASN A 116 -1.96 -15.40 -5.59
CA ASN A 116 -3.18 -15.97 -6.19
C ASN A 116 -3.74 -15.10 -7.31
N SER A 117 -3.77 -13.78 -7.12
CA SER A 117 -4.33 -12.84 -8.09
C SER A 117 -3.34 -12.41 -9.19
N TYR A 118 -2.04 -12.53 -8.94
CA TYR A 118 -1.01 -12.11 -9.88
C TYR A 118 -1.08 -12.79 -11.26
N PRO A 119 -1.23 -14.13 -11.37
CA PRO A 119 -1.36 -14.78 -12.67
C PRO A 119 -2.58 -14.30 -13.45
N ILE A 120 -3.71 -14.07 -12.77
CA ILE A 120 -4.96 -13.63 -13.39
C ILE A 120 -4.82 -12.19 -13.92
N LEU A 121 -4.26 -11.29 -13.11
CA LEU A 121 -4.02 -9.92 -13.53
C LEU A 121 -3.08 -9.85 -14.74
N LYS A 122 -2.00 -10.63 -14.76
CA LYS A 122 -1.05 -10.64 -15.87
C LYS A 122 -1.61 -11.27 -17.14
N LYS A 123 -2.05 -12.51 -17.06
CA LYS A 123 -2.44 -13.30 -18.24
C LYS A 123 -3.83 -12.91 -18.75
N GLY A 124 -4.79 -12.75 -17.85
CA GLY A 124 -6.17 -12.46 -18.19
C GLY A 124 -6.45 -10.99 -18.43
N LEU A 125 -6.05 -10.17 -17.49
CA LEU A 125 -6.38 -8.74 -17.50
C LEU A 125 -5.31 -7.86 -18.14
N LYS A 126 -4.21 -8.47 -18.63
CA LYS A 126 -3.11 -7.79 -19.34
C LYS A 126 -2.44 -6.67 -18.51
N HIS A 127 -2.38 -6.84 -17.21
CA HIS A 127 -1.52 -6.00 -16.37
C HIS A 127 -0.05 -6.27 -16.70
N ARG A 128 0.76 -5.22 -16.75
CA ARG A 128 2.22 -5.33 -16.88
C ARG A 128 2.87 -5.00 -15.54
N ASP A 129 4.02 -5.63 -15.30
CA ASP A 129 4.83 -5.32 -14.13
C ASP A 129 5.45 -3.94 -14.28
N VAL A 130 5.41 -3.19 -13.19
CA VAL A 130 6.18 -1.96 -13.01
C VAL A 130 7.45 -2.26 -12.23
N GLY A 131 7.34 -3.14 -11.23
CA GLY A 131 8.47 -3.57 -10.41
C GLY A 131 8.03 -4.18 -9.08
N LYS A 132 8.99 -4.34 -8.18
CA LYS A 132 8.74 -4.78 -6.80
C LYS A 132 9.12 -3.67 -5.84
N LEU A 133 8.31 -3.43 -4.83
CA LEU A 133 8.69 -2.53 -3.76
C LEU A 133 9.77 -3.19 -2.90
N SER A 134 10.77 -2.42 -2.53
CA SER A 134 11.81 -2.89 -1.62
C SER A 134 11.40 -2.68 -0.18
N THR A 135 11.76 -3.63 0.67
CA THR A 135 11.59 -3.54 2.11
C THR A 135 12.90 -3.05 2.75
N TYR A 136 12.80 -2.04 3.59
CA TYR A 136 13.92 -1.52 4.38
C TYR A 136 13.57 -1.62 5.86
N CYS A 137 14.53 -2.03 6.70
CA CYS A 137 14.26 -2.14 8.13
C CYS A 137 15.44 -1.74 9.02
N MET A 138 15.09 -1.42 10.26
CA MET A 138 16.00 -1.35 11.40
C MET A 138 15.47 -2.34 12.45
N ILE A 139 16.22 -3.38 12.76
CA ILE A 139 15.83 -4.40 13.72
C ILE A 139 16.51 -4.10 15.04
N ARG A 140 15.72 -3.83 16.08
CA ARG A 140 16.19 -3.56 17.42
C ARG A 140 16.22 -4.81 18.29
N ASN A 141 15.21 -5.67 18.18
CA ASN A 141 15.12 -6.94 18.88
C ASN A 141 14.94 -8.09 17.90
N ILE A 142 16.03 -8.68 17.45
CA ILE A 142 16.00 -9.77 16.46
C ILE A 142 15.26 -11.01 16.98
N GLY A 143 15.27 -11.23 18.30
CA GLY A 143 14.55 -12.32 18.94
C GLY A 143 13.03 -12.21 18.86
N ALA A 144 12.47 -11.00 18.71
CA ALA A 144 11.05 -10.80 18.42
C ALA A 144 10.71 -11.26 17.00
N VAL A 145 11.58 -10.97 16.02
CA VAL A 145 11.41 -11.39 14.62
C VAL A 145 11.61 -12.91 14.48
N LYS A 146 12.59 -13.47 15.20
CA LYS A 146 12.88 -14.90 15.15
C LYS A 146 13.36 -15.40 16.51
N ARG A 147 12.46 -16.03 17.25
CA ARG A 147 12.65 -16.42 18.65
C ARG A 147 14.00 -17.13 18.94
N ARG A 148 14.43 -18.00 18.05
CA ARG A 148 15.72 -18.71 18.15
C ARG A 148 16.95 -17.78 18.12
N LEU A 149 16.82 -16.53 17.70
CA LEU A 149 17.89 -15.53 17.65
C LEU A 149 17.86 -14.56 18.85
N ALA A 150 17.07 -14.84 19.88
CA ALA A 150 16.92 -13.95 21.04
C ALA A 150 18.25 -13.65 21.76
N PHE A 151 19.21 -14.58 21.72
CA PHE A 151 20.56 -14.36 22.26
C PHE A 151 21.34 -13.25 21.54
N LEU A 152 20.95 -12.89 20.30
CA LEU A 152 21.55 -11.79 19.54
C LEU A 152 20.89 -10.43 19.78
N ASN A 153 19.92 -10.32 20.70
CA ASN A 153 19.22 -9.05 20.95
C ASN A 153 20.17 -7.91 21.37
N ILE A 154 21.22 -8.21 22.11
CA ILE A 154 22.22 -7.21 22.53
C ILE A 154 22.91 -6.64 21.28
N PHE A 155 23.34 -7.51 20.36
CA PHE A 155 24.00 -7.10 19.12
C PHE A 155 23.06 -6.31 18.22
N SER A 156 21.80 -6.74 18.04
CA SER A 156 20.84 -6.00 17.22
C SER A 156 20.52 -4.62 17.81
N ARG A 157 20.51 -4.46 19.14
CA ARG A 157 20.37 -3.16 19.81
C ARG A 157 21.59 -2.26 19.59
N ILE A 158 22.80 -2.80 19.64
CA ILE A 158 24.03 -2.06 19.35
C ILE A 158 24.02 -1.64 17.88
N PHE A 159 23.69 -2.55 16.97
CA PHE A 159 23.62 -2.28 15.54
C PHE A 159 22.60 -1.19 15.22
N SER A 160 21.38 -1.27 15.77
CA SER A 160 20.35 -0.25 15.55
C SER A 160 20.74 1.13 16.11
N ARG A 161 21.53 1.17 17.20
CA ARG A 161 22.11 2.43 17.71
C ARG A 161 23.18 2.99 16.76
N ALA A 162 24.00 2.11 16.17
CA ALA A 162 24.98 2.53 15.18
C ALA A 162 24.29 3.07 13.92
N GLN A 163 23.26 2.39 13.41
CA GLN A 163 22.44 2.88 12.29
C GLN A 163 21.83 4.26 12.61
N TYR A 164 21.25 4.43 13.79
CA TYR A 164 20.74 5.72 14.27
C TYR A 164 21.83 6.80 14.29
N ALA A 165 23.01 6.50 14.80
CA ALA A 165 24.14 7.44 14.82
C ALA A 165 24.64 7.77 13.39
N CYS A 166 24.81 6.76 12.55
CA CYS A 166 25.29 6.96 11.17
C CYS A 166 24.26 7.74 10.33
N SER A 167 22.96 7.67 10.62
CA SER A 167 21.93 8.39 9.88
C SER A 167 22.08 9.92 9.96
N PHE A 168 22.86 10.46 10.92
CA PHE A 168 23.23 11.87 10.95
C PHE A 168 24.25 12.27 9.88
N LEU A 169 24.93 11.30 9.26
CA LEU A 169 25.86 11.55 8.15
C LEU A 169 25.13 11.78 6.82
N SER A 170 23.80 11.78 6.84
CA SER A 170 22.98 12.05 5.65
C SER A 170 23.23 13.46 5.15
N ILE A 171 23.88 13.57 3.99
CA ILE A 171 24.13 14.82 3.30
C ILE A 171 23.23 14.86 2.05
N GLY A 172 22.59 16.00 1.84
CA GLY A 172 21.76 16.23 0.67
C GLY A 172 20.31 16.61 1.04
N HIS A 173 19.90 17.78 0.60
CA HIS A 173 18.61 18.37 0.96
C HIS A 173 17.66 18.52 -0.22
N ARG A 174 18.10 18.18 -1.45
CA ARG A 174 17.23 18.33 -2.61
C ARG A 174 16.13 17.28 -2.57
N PRO A 175 14.85 17.71 -2.62
CA PRO A 175 13.74 16.78 -2.82
C PRO A 175 13.94 16.00 -4.12
N TYR A 176 13.56 14.74 -4.08
CA TYR A 176 13.54 13.91 -5.27
C TYR A 176 12.19 14.06 -5.98
N SER A 177 12.21 14.19 -7.30
CA SER A 177 11.00 14.26 -8.11
C SER A 177 10.88 12.98 -8.94
N PHE A 178 9.76 12.28 -8.77
CA PHE A 178 9.39 11.15 -9.62
C PHE A 178 8.62 11.66 -10.84
N LYS A 179 8.68 10.92 -11.95
CA LYS A 179 7.86 11.23 -13.14
C LYS A 179 6.37 11.10 -12.83
N TYR A 180 6.00 10.07 -12.06
CA TYR A 180 4.64 9.80 -11.60
C TYR A 180 4.58 9.94 -10.08
N HIS A 181 3.95 10.98 -9.57
CA HIS A 181 3.83 11.23 -8.14
C HIS A 181 2.37 11.45 -7.72
N LYS A 182 2.09 11.11 -6.47
CA LYS A 182 0.75 11.26 -5.88
C LYS A 182 0.35 12.72 -5.75
N GLU A 183 -0.92 13.03 -6.03
CA GLU A 183 -1.49 14.31 -5.66
C GLU A 183 -1.74 14.35 -4.15
N ARG A 184 -0.98 15.21 -3.47
CA ARG A 184 -0.94 15.17 -2.01
C ARG A 184 -2.17 15.78 -1.33
N GLU A 185 -2.79 16.79 -1.89
CA GLU A 185 -3.86 17.50 -1.21
C GLU A 185 -5.07 16.60 -0.92
N SER A 186 -5.53 15.83 -1.90
CA SER A 186 -6.63 14.89 -1.72
C SER A 186 -6.19 13.62 -0.98
N PHE A 187 -4.95 13.16 -1.21
CA PHE A 187 -4.42 11.95 -0.60
C PHE A 187 -4.19 12.09 0.91
N ASP A 188 -3.64 13.22 1.36
CA ASP A 188 -3.36 13.49 2.77
C ASP A 188 -4.63 13.59 3.64
N LYS A 189 -5.75 14.04 3.06
CA LYS A 189 -6.98 14.26 3.83
C LYS A 189 -7.68 12.98 4.25
N VAL A 190 -7.61 11.93 3.43
CA VAL A 190 -8.56 10.81 3.52
C VAL A 190 -7.85 9.48 3.66
N ARG A 191 -6.72 9.27 2.97
CA ARG A 191 -6.06 7.97 2.91
C ARG A 191 -5.67 7.40 4.28
N TYR A 192 -5.21 8.25 5.19
CA TYR A 192 -4.84 7.82 6.55
C TYR A 192 -6.02 7.40 7.41
N ARG A 193 -7.22 7.91 7.15
CA ARG A 193 -8.45 7.45 7.80
C ARG A 193 -8.89 6.09 7.28
N TRP A 194 -8.71 5.88 5.97
CA TRP A 194 -9.15 4.66 5.31
C TRP A 194 -8.44 3.41 5.83
N PHE A 195 -7.16 3.51 6.19
CA PHE A 195 -6.46 2.37 6.79
C PHE A 195 -6.90 2.03 8.22
N GLY A 196 -7.72 2.85 8.83
CA GLY A 196 -8.12 2.70 10.24
C GLY A 196 -6.92 2.74 11.20
N GLY A 197 -7.09 3.28 12.40
CA GLY A 197 -6.08 3.19 13.43
C GLY A 197 -5.21 4.43 13.62
N ASP A 198 -4.18 4.27 14.39
CA ASP A 198 -3.42 5.33 15.06
C ASP A 198 -2.28 5.86 14.17
N TYR A 199 -2.64 6.57 13.09
CA TYR A 199 -1.66 7.22 12.22
C TYR A 199 -1.07 8.45 12.89
N ARG A 200 0.25 8.50 12.95
CA ARG A 200 1.00 9.60 13.53
C ARG A 200 1.60 10.46 12.43
N LYS A 201 0.96 11.61 12.15
CA LYS A 201 1.45 12.63 11.23
C LYS A 201 2.38 13.58 11.97
N VAL A 202 3.60 13.76 11.49
CA VAL A 202 4.62 14.61 12.09
C VAL A 202 5.13 15.60 11.07
N SER A 203 5.13 16.91 11.45
CA SER A 203 5.74 17.98 10.67
C SER A 203 7.01 18.45 11.39
N ARG A 204 8.16 18.37 10.72
CA ARG A 204 9.44 18.73 11.32
C ARG A 204 10.48 19.14 10.29
N LYS A 205 11.21 20.22 10.56
CA LYS A 205 12.31 20.70 9.72
C LYS A 205 11.96 20.84 8.23
N GLY A 206 10.76 21.32 7.93
CA GLY A 206 10.29 21.52 6.55
C GLY A 206 9.87 20.23 5.83
N SER A 207 9.82 19.09 6.53
CA SER A 207 9.28 17.83 6.03
C SER A 207 8.11 17.35 6.86
N GLN A 208 7.28 16.53 6.24
CA GLN A 208 6.18 15.79 6.88
C GLN A 208 6.40 14.31 6.69
N PHE A 209 6.05 13.52 7.67
CA PHE A 209 6.04 12.07 7.54
C PHE A 209 4.92 11.45 8.35
N VAL A 210 4.50 10.27 7.93
CA VAL A 210 3.43 9.51 8.58
C VAL A 210 3.96 8.14 8.92
N TYR A 211 3.71 7.72 10.15
CA TYR A 211 4.01 6.36 10.59
C TYR A 211 2.87 5.79 11.42
N LYS A 212 2.79 4.47 11.50
CA LYS A 212 1.84 3.70 12.30
C LYS A 212 2.60 2.75 13.21
N LEU A 213 2.10 2.54 14.42
CA LEU A 213 2.54 1.45 15.28
C LEU A 213 1.57 0.29 15.13
N GLU A 214 2.08 -0.89 14.86
CA GLU A 214 1.27 -2.09 14.65
C GLU A 214 2.02 -3.32 15.14
N ARG A 215 1.28 -4.24 15.76
CA ARG A 215 1.82 -5.57 16.07
C ARG A 215 1.67 -6.48 14.85
N TYR A 216 2.75 -6.60 14.10
CA TYR A 216 2.78 -7.35 12.86
C TYR A 216 3.51 -8.68 13.05
N ASN A 217 2.83 -9.82 12.84
CA ASN A 217 3.40 -11.16 13.08
C ASN A 217 4.08 -11.27 14.46
N GLU A 218 3.41 -10.84 15.52
CA GLU A 218 3.88 -10.83 16.91
C GLU A 218 5.07 -9.90 17.19
N VAL A 219 5.45 -9.03 16.24
CA VAL A 219 6.56 -8.07 16.37
C VAL A 219 6.01 -6.65 16.49
N GLU A 220 6.38 -5.95 17.54
CA GLU A 220 6.00 -4.55 17.71
C GLU A 220 6.75 -3.67 16.71
N THR A 221 6.03 -3.18 15.71
CA THR A 221 6.62 -2.58 14.51
C THR A 221 6.15 -1.14 14.32
N ALA A 222 7.08 -0.25 14.01
CA ALA A 222 6.78 1.07 13.47
C ALA A 222 6.88 1.04 11.95
N PHE A 223 5.78 1.26 11.26
CA PHE A 223 5.72 1.38 9.81
C PHE A 223 5.85 2.85 9.41
N LEU A 224 6.97 3.23 8.81
CA LEU A 224 7.09 4.52 8.13
C LEU A 224 6.38 4.41 6.79
N LEU A 225 5.26 5.10 6.65
CA LEU A 225 4.38 4.98 5.49
C LEU A 225 4.79 5.93 4.38
N GLU A 226 5.11 7.17 4.74
CA GLU A 226 5.35 8.24 3.78
C GLU A 226 6.24 9.33 4.36
N VAL A 227 7.07 9.94 3.51
CA VAL A 227 7.89 11.12 3.82
C VAL A 227 7.74 12.14 2.71
N TRP A 228 7.43 13.39 3.05
CA TRP A 228 7.25 14.45 2.06
C TRP A 228 7.82 15.80 2.52
N PRO A 229 8.50 16.56 1.63
CA PRO A 229 9.04 16.09 0.35
C PRO A 229 10.10 15.02 0.55
N LEU A 230 10.13 14.00 -0.34
CA LEU A 230 11.07 12.91 -0.20
C LEU A 230 12.49 13.39 -0.54
N SER A 231 13.35 13.35 0.44
CA SER A 231 14.80 13.53 0.29
C SER A 231 15.51 12.58 1.26
N ARG A 232 16.79 12.30 1.02
CA ARG A 232 17.55 11.46 1.96
C ARG A 232 17.53 12.04 3.37
N SER A 233 17.75 13.35 3.53
CA SER A 233 17.76 14.00 4.83
C SER A 233 16.40 13.96 5.55
N ALA A 234 15.30 14.18 4.82
CA ALA A 234 13.94 14.09 5.38
C ALA A 234 13.61 12.64 5.80
N PHE A 235 13.98 11.66 4.98
CA PHE A 235 13.79 10.25 5.28
C PHE A 235 14.55 9.83 6.55
N GLU A 236 15.84 10.18 6.63
CA GLU A 236 16.65 9.87 7.81
C GLU A 236 16.16 10.61 9.06
N GLU A 237 15.65 11.84 8.93
CA GLU A 237 15.03 12.56 10.05
C GLU A 237 13.78 11.83 10.55
N ALA A 238 12.95 11.29 9.65
CA ALA A 238 11.78 10.50 10.03
C ALA A 238 12.19 9.23 10.78
N VAL A 239 13.17 8.48 10.29
CA VAL A 239 13.70 7.28 10.94
C VAL A 239 14.27 7.61 12.33
N ARG A 240 15.07 8.68 12.44
CA ARG A 240 15.62 9.13 13.73
C ARG A 240 14.53 9.51 14.72
N TYR A 241 13.51 10.23 14.26
CA TYR A 241 12.39 10.64 15.10
C TYR A 241 11.66 9.42 15.67
N ILE A 242 11.28 8.47 14.80
CA ILE A 242 10.59 7.24 15.21
C ILE A 242 11.46 6.46 16.20
N TYR A 243 12.73 6.23 15.88
CA TYR A 243 13.64 5.53 16.77
C TYR A 243 13.75 6.21 18.15
N LYS A 244 13.95 7.53 18.17
CA LYS A 244 14.08 8.27 19.44
C LYS A 244 12.82 8.20 20.29
N LYS A 245 11.64 8.34 19.65
CA LYS A 245 10.35 8.41 20.32
C LYS A 245 9.84 7.04 20.76
N GLU A 246 9.93 6.06 19.86
CA GLU A 246 9.23 4.77 20.02
C GLU A 246 10.12 3.60 20.45
N ARG A 247 11.45 3.77 20.49
CA ARG A 247 12.42 2.67 20.72
C ARG A 247 12.18 1.79 21.94
N LYS A 248 11.43 2.26 22.94
CA LYS A 248 11.11 1.45 24.13
C LYS A 248 9.96 0.48 23.89
N GLY A 249 9.05 0.82 22.99
CA GLY A 249 7.83 0.08 22.68
C GLY A 249 7.86 -0.69 21.35
N ILE A 250 8.97 -0.60 20.57
CA ILE A 250 9.05 -1.27 19.28
C ILE A 250 10.26 -2.20 19.19
N ASP A 251 10.13 -3.24 18.39
CA ASP A 251 11.19 -4.19 18.05
C ASP A 251 11.85 -3.85 16.71
N MET A 252 11.12 -3.17 15.83
CA MET A 252 11.60 -2.88 14.48
C MET A 252 10.94 -1.63 13.88
N ILE A 253 11.67 -0.98 12.95
CA ILE A 253 11.12 0.05 12.05
C ILE A 253 11.16 -0.51 10.64
N ILE A 254 10.07 -0.39 9.89
CA ILE A 254 9.95 -0.83 8.49
C ILE A 254 9.54 0.35 7.60
N TYR A 255 10.11 0.39 6.41
CA TYR A 255 9.61 1.13 5.27
C TYR A 255 9.52 0.19 4.07
N VAL A 256 8.41 0.22 3.34
CA VAL A 256 8.26 -0.50 2.07
C VAL A 256 7.92 0.52 0.98
N GLY A 257 8.71 0.54 -0.07
CA GLY A 257 8.50 1.49 -1.15
C GLY A 257 9.68 1.62 -2.08
N ASN A 258 9.50 2.48 -3.08
CA ASN A 258 10.56 2.87 -3.99
C ASN A 258 11.34 4.05 -3.41
N LEU A 259 12.64 3.86 -3.16
CA LEU A 259 13.55 4.92 -2.75
C LEU A 259 14.58 5.19 -3.85
N PRO A 260 14.77 6.46 -4.23
CA PRO A 260 15.77 6.85 -5.23
C PRO A 260 17.19 6.93 -4.65
N PHE A 261 17.38 6.47 -3.41
CA PHE A 261 18.64 6.46 -2.70
C PHE A 261 18.71 5.27 -1.74
N THR A 262 19.91 4.90 -1.35
CA THR A 262 20.11 3.91 -0.27
C THR A 262 20.03 4.63 1.07
N PRO A 263 19.09 4.28 1.96
CA PRO A 263 19.03 4.86 3.30
C PRO A 263 20.21 4.37 4.15
N ILE A 264 20.59 5.17 5.16
CA ILE A 264 21.64 4.85 6.13
C ILE A 264 21.01 4.25 7.39
N GLY A 265 19.90 4.83 7.84
CA GLY A 265 19.20 4.42 9.07
C GLY A 265 18.47 3.09 8.95
N LEU A 266 18.16 2.64 7.74
CA LEU A 266 17.53 1.35 7.47
C LEU A 266 18.42 0.54 6.51
N PHE A 267 18.42 -0.77 6.63
CA PHE A 267 19.05 -1.64 5.63
C PHE A 267 18.00 -2.27 4.72
N SER A 268 18.37 -2.51 3.47
CA SER A 268 17.53 -3.21 2.50
C SER A 268 17.44 -4.68 2.84
N VAL A 269 16.25 -5.20 2.94
CA VAL A 269 15.99 -6.63 3.13
C VAL A 269 16.10 -7.33 1.76
N PRO A 270 16.96 -8.35 1.61
CA PRO A 270 16.97 -9.14 0.38
C PRO A 270 15.60 -9.76 0.12
N HIS A 271 15.11 -9.71 -1.13
CA HIS A 271 13.75 -10.19 -1.50
C HIS A 271 13.45 -11.61 -1.01
N ARG A 272 14.44 -12.51 -0.99
CA ARG A 272 14.29 -13.89 -0.48
C ARG A 272 13.97 -13.98 1.02
N LEU A 273 14.20 -12.90 1.77
CA LEU A 273 13.97 -12.82 3.21
C LEU A 273 12.75 -11.97 3.57
N GLU A 274 12.12 -11.33 2.58
CA GLU A 274 10.92 -10.55 2.80
C GLU A 274 9.75 -11.47 3.15
N PRO A 275 8.98 -11.15 4.20
CA PRO A 275 7.83 -11.97 4.61
C PRO A 275 6.68 -11.91 3.60
N LYS A 276 6.65 -10.85 2.78
CA LYS A 276 5.65 -10.60 1.75
C LYS A 276 6.31 -9.87 0.58
N HIS A 277 5.98 -10.29 -0.63
CA HIS A 277 6.43 -9.61 -1.85
C HIS A 277 5.37 -8.63 -2.30
N PHE A 278 5.77 -7.38 -2.54
CA PHE A 278 4.90 -6.34 -3.04
C PHE A 278 5.15 -6.14 -4.54
N ASN A 279 4.48 -6.95 -5.36
CA ASN A 279 4.53 -6.80 -6.80
C ASN A 279 3.67 -5.60 -7.19
N PHE A 280 4.26 -4.62 -7.85
CA PHE A 280 3.54 -3.46 -8.37
C PHE A 280 3.25 -3.66 -9.85
N THR A 281 1.99 -3.62 -10.22
CA THR A 281 1.51 -3.82 -11.58
C THR A 281 0.61 -2.68 -12.01
N CYS A 282 0.55 -2.40 -13.30
CA CYS A 282 -0.41 -1.45 -13.85
C CYS A 282 -0.98 -1.88 -15.19
N LYS A 283 -2.12 -1.27 -15.55
CA LYS A 283 -2.78 -1.41 -16.85
C LYS A 283 -3.35 -0.07 -17.28
N PRO A 284 -2.84 0.54 -18.36
CA PRO A 284 -3.51 1.68 -19.01
C PRO A 284 -4.93 1.30 -19.42
N LEU A 285 -5.88 2.17 -19.14
CA LEU A 285 -7.28 2.07 -19.56
C LEU A 285 -7.54 2.87 -20.85
N VAL A 286 -6.68 3.86 -21.11
CA VAL A 286 -6.70 4.69 -22.31
C VAL A 286 -5.44 4.38 -23.13
N LYS A 287 -5.62 4.09 -24.41
CA LYS A 287 -4.53 3.80 -25.34
C LYS A 287 -3.67 5.04 -25.55
N ASP A 288 -2.37 4.85 -25.72
CA ASP A 288 -1.38 5.87 -26.06
C ASP A 288 -1.30 7.09 -25.09
N PHE A 289 -1.91 6.98 -23.89
CA PHE A 289 -1.80 8.00 -22.84
C PHE A 289 -0.43 7.99 -22.14
N PHE A 290 0.19 6.84 -22.04
CA PHE A 290 1.48 6.63 -21.39
C PHE A 290 2.50 6.04 -22.35
N ASP A 291 3.77 6.42 -22.16
CA ASP A 291 4.94 5.80 -22.78
C ASP A 291 5.46 4.61 -21.92
N ASP A 292 6.48 3.91 -22.40
CA ASP A 292 7.05 2.74 -21.71
C ASP A 292 7.71 3.06 -20.37
N SER A 293 7.97 4.34 -20.05
CA SER A 293 8.46 4.75 -18.74
C SER A 293 7.48 4.42 -17.61
N LEU A 294 6.20 4.18 -17.94
CA LEU A 294 5.18 3.72 -17.02
C LEU A 294 5.56 2.41 -16.32
N TYR A 295 6.32 1.55 -17.02
CA TYR A 295 6.68 0.20 -16.54
C TYR A 295 8.05 0.13 -15.86
N ASP A 296 8.58 1.27 -15.47
CA ASP A 296 9.82 1.36 -14.70
C ASP A 296 9.52 1.98 -13.32
N ILE A 297 9.68 1.17 -12.27
CA ILE A 297 9.39 1.58 -10.89
C ILE A 297 10.18 2.82 -10.46
N ARG A 298 11.36 3.07 -11.05
CA ARG A 298 12.18 4.25 -10.75
C ARG A 298 11.48 5.57 -11.05
N ASN A 299 10.47 5.54 -11.91
CA ASN A 299 9.66 6.71 -12.25
C ASN A 299 8.50 6.95 -11.28
N TRP A 300 8.25 6.05 -10.33
CA TRP A 300 7.05 6.09 -9.49
C TRP A 300 7.34 6.46 -8.05
N GLU A 301 6.59 7.43 -7.56
CA GLU A 301 6.40 7.62 -6.12
C GLU A 301 5.38 6.58 -5.64
N VAL A 302 5.89 5.53 -5.00
CA VAL A 302 5.06 4.42 -4.50
C VAL A 302 5.64 3.85 -3.22
N ASN A 303 4.79 3.69 -2.22
CA ASN A 303 5.12 3.17 -0.90
C ASN A 303 3.88 2.58 -0.22
N LEU A 304 3.97 2.19 1.06
CA LEU A 304 2.84 1.61 1.80
C LEU A 304 1.61 2.51 1.87
N SER A 305 1.75 3.82 1.70
CA SER A 305 0.57 4.70 1.63
C SER A 305 -0.27 4.52 0.37
N ASN A 306 0.22 3.77 -0.62
CA ASN A 306 -0.53 3.34 -1.81
C ASN A 306 -1.14 1.95 -1.66
N TYR A 307 -0.82 1.24 -0.59
CA TYR A 307 -1.24 -0.14 -0.39
C TYR A 307 -2.36 -0.20 0.65
N ASP A 308 -3.32 -1.07 0.45
CA ASP A 308 -4.55 -1.16 1.25
C ASP A 308 -4.44 -2.06 2.48
N LEU A 309 -3.35 -2.82 2.60
CA LEU A 309 -3.17 -3.81 3.68
C LEU A 309 -1.80 -3.66 4.35
N LEU A 310 -1.82 -3.41 5.63
CA LEU A 310 -0.73 -3.74 6.54
C LEU A 310 -1.05 -5.01 7.30
#